data_23ebc5ef2a9825db5864267774c34d54
#
_entry.id   23ebc5ef2a9825db5864267774c34d54
#
_cell.length_a   1.000
_cell.length_b   1.000
_cell.length_c   1.000
_cell.angle_alpha   90.00
_cell.angle_beta   90.00
_cell.angle_gamma   90.00
#
_symmetry.space_group_name_H-M   'P 1'
#
loop_
_entity.id
_entity.type
_entity.pdbx_description
1 polymer ?
#
loop_
_entity_poly.entity_id
_entity_poly.type
_entity_poly.pdbx_seq_one_letter_code
_entity_poly.pdbx_strand_id
1 'polypeptide(L)'
;VSPSPLNPTTLVWSGKQIKDAIFASQKNEYIHMTSDRWSGFRGTELGTIALSINVQVNSDLQTIEIDGIPLDEEKCYCVITSDFLQRGSGYEMLGESLKETSFAKEYFRDLLEMKLNDFQFIESAQVIRFHRGKQ
;
A
#
# COMPACT_ATOMS: atom_id res chain seq x y z
N VAL A 1 -11.77 3.50 -14.06
CA VAL A 1 -11.45 2.09 -13.76
C VAL A 1 -10.08 1.78 -14.32
N SER A 2 -9.22 1.11 -13.55
CA SER A 2 -7.87 0.77 -14.01
C SER A 2 -7.93 -0.16 -15.23
N PRO A 3 -7.26 0.17 -16.34
CA PRO A 3 -7.25 -0.70 -17.51
C PRO A 3 -6.34 -1.94 -17.33
N SER A 4 -5.49 -1.94 -16.31
CA SER A 4 -4.48 -2.98 -16.10
C SER A 4 -5.07 -4.23 -15.44
N PRO A 5 -4.76 -5.43 -15.94
CA PRO A 5 -5.18 -6.69 -15.35
C PRO A 5 -4.30 -7.03 -14.14
N LEU A 6 -4.49 -6.31 -13.02
CA LEU A 6 -3.77 -6.56 -11.76
C LEU A 6 -4.61 -7.44 -10.84
N ASN A 7 -3.99 -8.43 -10.22
CA ASN A 7 -4.65 -9.30 -9.25
C ASN A 7 -4.35 -8.87 -7.83
N PRO A 8 -5.34 -8.89 -6.92
CA PRO A 8 -5.10 -8.79 -5.49
C PRO A 8 -4.17 -9.91 -5.03
N THR A 9 -3.17 -9.54 -4.28
CA THR A 9 -2.14 -10.44 -3.79
C THR A 9 -2.04 -10.31 -2.28
N THR A 10 -2.10 -11.42 -1.57
CA THR A 10 -2.01 -11.49 -0.12
C THR A 10 -0.60 -11.87 0.29
N LEU A 11 -0.03 -11.07 1.17
CA LEU A 11 1.29 -11.24 1.79
C LEU A 11 1.14 -11.33 3.31
N VAL A 12 2.14 -11.88 3.98
CA VAL A 12 2.25 -11.82 5.43
C VAL A 12 3.52 -11.04 5.79
N TRP A 13 3.35 -9.93 6.50
CA TRP A 13 4.42 -9.06 6.95
C TRP A 13 4.44 -8.92 8.46
N SER A 14 5.63 -8.72 9.04
CA SER A 14 5.73 -8.21 10.40
C SER A 14 5.30 -6.74 10.45
N GLY A 15 4.89 -6.26 11.63
CA GLY A 15 4.62 -4.84 11.82
C GLY A 15 5.84 -3.98 11.51
N LYS A 16 7.05 -4.50 11.80
CA LYS A 16 8.29 -3.82 11.42
C LYS A 16 8.40 -3.61 9.91
N GLN A 17 8.13 -4.64 9.10
CA GLN A 17 8.14 -4.51 7.63
C GLN A 17 7.12 -3.49 7.13
N ILE A 18 5.92 -3.48 7.72
CA ILE A 18 4.87 -2.49 7.41
C ILE A 18 5.37 -1.08 7.71
N LYS A 19 5.92 -0.87 8.90
CA LYS A 19 6.44 0.43 9.35
C LYS A 19 7.56 0.92 8.42
N ASP A 20 8.53 0.06 8.17
CA ASP A 20 9.68 0.39 7.32
C ASP A 20 9.23 0.75 5.89
N ALA A 21 8.29 0.00 5.30
CA ALA A 21 7.77 0.27 3.97
C ALA A 21 7.01 1.60 3.90
N ILE A 22 6.13 1.88 4.86
CA ILE A 22 5.34 3.12 4.90
C ILE A 22 6.25 4.32 5.02
N PHE A 23 7.18 4.35 5.97
CA PHE A 23 8.05 5.50 6.17
C PHE A 23 9.14 5.63 5.10
N ALA A 24 9.62 4.54 4.53
CA ALA A 24 10.49 4.60 3.37
C ALA A 24 9.79 5.29 2.18
N SER A 25 8.54 4.97 1.93
CA SER A 25 7.76 5.54 0.81
C SER A 25 7.49 7.05 0.95
N GLN A 26 7.69 7.63 2.14
CA GLN A 26 7.49 9.08 2.39
C GLN A 26 8.77 9.90 2.19
N LYS A 27 9.92 9.26 2.04
CA LYS A 27 11.20 9.96 1.85
C LYS A 27 11.25 10.59 0.45
N ASN A 28 11.68 11.84 0.36
CA ASN A 28 11.82 12.55 -0.92
C ASN A 28 12.69 11.78 -1.92
N GLU A 29 13.77 11.16 -1.46
CA GLU A 29 14.64 10.33 -2.28
C GLU A 29 13.88 9.17 -2.93
N TYR A 30 12.92 8.61 -2.20
CA TYR A 30 12.12 7.50 -2.66
C TYR A 30 10.99 7.95 -3.60
N ILE A 31 10.30 9.05 -3.24
CA ILE A 31 9.19 9.61 -4.02
C ILE A 31 9.65 9.98 -5.43
N HIS A 32 10.85 10.60 -5.53
CA HIS A 32 11.45 11.06 -6.78
C HIS A 32 12.43 10.05 -7.40
N MET A 33 12.51 8.84 -6.85
CA MET A 33 13.37 7.81 -7.40
C MET A 33 12.87 7.41 -8.79
N THR A 34 13.74 7.55 -9.78
CA THR A 34 13.47 7.07 -11.13
C THR A 34 13.83 5.61 -11.20
N SER A 35 12.89 4.77 -11.57
CA SER A 35 13.18 3.37 -11.84
C SER A 35 13.56 3.22 -13.31
N ASP A 36 14.84 2.99 -13.59
CA ASP A 36 15.32 2.67 -14.93
C ASP A 36 14.72 1.37 -15.51
N ARG A 37 14.17 0.55 -14.63
CA ARG A 37 13.58 -0.74 -15.01
C ARG A 37 12.14 -0.63 -15.52
N TRP A 38 11.43 0.47 -15.23
CA TRP A 38 10.00 0.55 -15.49
C TRP A 38 9.57 1.98 -15.86
N SER A 39 10.00 2.44 -17.03
CA SER A 39 9.38 3.58 -17.71
C SER A 39 7.95 3.19 -18.15
N GLY A 40 7.17 2.70 -17.20
CA GLY A 40 5.82 2.25 -17.46
C GLY A 40 4.83 3.38 -17.24
N PHE A 41 3.60 3.01 -17.22
CA PHE A 41 2.36 3.73 -17.11
C PHE A 41 2.28 4.91 -16.09
N ARG A 42 3.21 5.00 -15.13
CA ARG A 42 3.27 6.06 -14.10
C ARG A 42 4.33 7.14 -14.35
N GLY A 43 5.03 7.10 -15.47
CA GLY A 43 6.19 7.97 -15.66
C GLY A 43 7.41 7.48 -14.86
N THR A 44 8.29 8.42 -14.49
CA THR A 44 9.57 8.12 -13.86
C THR A 44 9.53 8.14 -12.32
N GLU A 45 8.50 8.73 -11.70
CA GLU A 45 8.42 8.89 -10.25
C GLU A 45 7.57 7.79 -9.60
N LEU A 46 8.05 7.23 -8.49
CA LEU A 46 7.34 6.18 -7.75
C LEU A 46 6.14 6.73 -6.96
N GLY A 47 6.29 7.85 -6.30
CA GLY A 47 5.31 8.40 -5.37
C GLY A 47 5.21 7.63 -4.05
N THR A 48 4.31 8.05 -3.18
CA THR A 48 4.03 7.36 -1.92
C THR A 48 3.08 6.18 -2.13
N ILE A 49 3.15 5.16 -1.27
CA ILE A 49 2.17 4.08 -1.26
C ILE A 49 0.82 4.56 -0.71
N ALA A 50 -0.27 4.08 -1.31
CA ALA A 50 -1.61 4.29 -0.80
C ALA A 50 -1.94 3.26 0.29
N LEU A 51 -2.71 3.66 1.28
CA LEU A 51 -3.10 2.83 2.43
C LEU A 51 -4.61 2.60 2.47
N SER A 52 -5.02 1.48 3.08
CA SER A 52 -6.43 1.21 3.37
C SER A 52 -6.97 2.14 4.47
N ILE A 53 -8.31 2.25 4.56
CA ILE A 53 -8.97 3.18 5.49
C ILE A 53 -8.66 2.91 6.96
N ASN A 54 -8.40 1.65 7.31
CA ASN A 54 -8.12 1.24 8.68
C ASN A 54 -6.69 1.56 9.14
N VAL A 55 -5.83 2.06 8.26
CA VAL A 55 -4.45 2.42 8.60
C VAL A 55 -4.32 3.92 8.74
N GLN A 56 -3.89 4.38 9.90
CA GLN A 56 -3.61 5.79 10.20
C GLN A 56 -2.11 5.95 10.49
N VAL A 57 -1.51 6.97 9.91
CA VAL A 57 -0.07 7.24 10.03
C VAL A 57 0.14 8.66 10.54
N ASN A 58 0.89 8.78 11.62
CA ASN A 58 1.42 10.05 12.08
C ASN A 58 2.90 10.14 11.67
N SER A 59 3.18 10.95 10.66
CA SER A 59 4.53 11.07 10.09
C SER A 59 5.51 11.77 11.04
N ASP A 60 5.05 12.69 11.88
CA ASP A 60 5.91 13.44 12.82
C ASP A 60 6.32 12.58 14.01
N LEU A 61 5.39 11.80 14.54
CA LEU A 61 5.64 10.88 15.66
C LEU A 61 6.17 9.52 15.19
N GLN A 62 6.16 9.27 13.90
CA GLN A 62 6.49 7.97 13.29
C GLN A 62 5.69 6.80 13.91
N THR A 63 4.40 7.03 14.15
CA THR A 63 3.48 6.03 14.67
C THR A 63 2.47 5.61 13.62
N ILE A 64 2.04 4.36 13.72
CA ILE A 64 1.03 3.75 12.86
C ILE A 64 -0.01 3.09 13.76
N GLU A 65 -1.27 3.26 13.41
CA GLU A 65 -2.39 2.55 14.01
C GLU A 65 -3.14 1.78 12.93
N ILE A 66 -3.58 0.58 13.28
CA ILE A 66 -4.44 -0.26 12.44
C ILE A 66 -5.72 -0.54 13.23
N ASP A 67 -6.86 -0.14 12.68
CA ASP A 67 -8.17 -0.19 13.37
C ASP A 67 -8.14 0.52 14.75
N GLY A 68 -7.40 1.63 14.87
CA GLY A 68 -7.25 2.39 16.11
C GLY A 68 -6.35 1.74 17.17
N ILE A 69 -5.65 0.65 16.81
CA ILE A 69 -4.72 -0.04 17.69
C ILE A 69 -3.28 0.26 17.19
N PRO A 70 -2.37 0.66 18.09
CA PRO A 70 -0.97 0.86 17.72
C PRO A 70 -0.37 -0.38 17.07
N LEU A 71 0.39 -0.17 15.99
CA LEU A 71 1.09 -1.23 15.28
C LEU A 71 2.10 -1.91 16.20
N ASP A 72 1.99 -3.22 16.34
CA ASP A 72 2.97 -4.05 17.03
C ASP A 72 4.01 -4.56 16.03
N GLU A 73 5.26 -4.14 16.17
CA GLU A 73 6.33 -4.46 15.23
C GLU A 73 6.65 -5.96 15.14
N GLU A 74 6.40 -6.71 16.21
CA GLU A 74 6.68 -8.16 16.29
C GLU A 74 5.52 -9.03 15.79
N LYS A 75 4.33 -8.45 15.68
CA LYS A 75 3.15 -9.17 15.21
C LYS A 75 3.16 -9.34 13.69
N CYS A 76 2.58 -10.44 13.22
CA CYS A 76 2.33 -10.66 11.80
C CYS A 76 0.96 -10.12 11.37
N TYR A 77 0.93 -9.51 10.20
CA TYR A 77 -0.25 -8.91 9.58
C TYR A 77 -0.47 -9.47 8.18
N CYS A 78 -1.72 -9.63 7.83
CA CYS A 78 -2.13 -9.94 6.46
C CYS A 78 -2.19 -8.62 5.66
N VAL A 79 -1.39 -8.51 4.62
CA VAL A 79 -1.31 -7.34 3.75
C VAL A 79 -1.82 -7.71 2.36
N ILE A 80 -2.70 -6.87 1.81
CA ILE A 80 -3.20 -7.04 0.45
C ILE A 80 -2.61 -5.93 -0.42
N THR A 81 -2.02 -6.33 -1.54
CA THR A 81 -1.47 -5.44 -2.56
C THR A 81 -1.80 -5.96 -3.96
N SER A 82 -1.20 -5.39 -5.01
CA SER A 82 -1.30 -5.95 -6.35
C SER A 82 -0.13 -6.89 -6.64
N ASP A 83 -0.35 -7.84 -7.52
CA ASP A 83 0.70 -8.73 -8.03
C ASP A 83 1.86 -7.96 -8.67
N PHE A 84 1.56 -6.80 -9.29
CA PHE A 84 2.57 -5.92 -9.87
C PHE A 84 3.50 -5.31 -8.80
N LEU A 85 2.95 -4.80 -7.69
CA LEU A 85 3.74 -4.25 -6.59
C LEU A 85 4.47 -5.36 -5.83
N GLN A 86 3.84 -6.52 -5.66
CA GLN A 86 4.45 -7.68 -5.02
C GLN A 86 5.72 -8.17 -5.73
N ARG A 87 5.79 -8.01 -7.04
CA ARG A 87 7.01 -8.33 -7.81
C ARG A 87 8.16 -7.33 -7.62
N GLY A 88 8.00 -6.36 -6.72
CA GLY A 88 9.02 -5.35 -6.44
C GLY A 88 9.11 -4.26 -7.52
N SER A 89 8.06 -4.07 -8.31
CA SER A 89 8.03 -3.07 -9.38
C SER A 89 8.05 -1.65 -8.82
N GLY A 90 9.25 -1.13 -8.60
CA GLY A 90 9.50 0.19 -8.02
C GLY A 90 9.50 0.24 -6.50
N TYR A 91 8.97 -0.77 -5.83
CA TYR A 91 8.87 -0.86 -4.36
C TYR A 91 9.42 -2.23 -3.93
N GLU A 92 10.74 -2.39 -3.94
CA GLU A 92 11.41 -3.67 -3.65
C GLU A 92 10.97 -4.26 -2.30
N MET A 93 10.74 -3.40 -1.29
CA MET A 93 10.28 -3.82 0.03
C MET A 93 8.90 -4.50 0.01
N LEU A 94 8.09 -4.29 -1.04
CA LEU A 94 6.78 -4.93 -1.17
C LEU A 94 6.87 -6.36 -1.73
N GLY A 95 8.04 -6.79 -2.20
CA GLY A 95 8.24 -8.12 -2.77
C GLY A 95 8.41 -9.24 -1.74
N GLU A 96 8.76 -8.91 -0.51
CA GLU A 96 9.05 -9.90 0.54
C GLU A 96 7.78 -10.31 1.29
N SER A 97 7.64 -11.60 1.56
CA SER A 97 6.58 -12.16 2.40
C SER A 97 7.15 -13.19 3.36
N LEU A 98 6.68 -13.18 4.61
CA LEU A 98 7.07 -14.17 5.65
C LEU A 98 6.45 -15.55 5.43
N LYS A 99 5.43 -15.63 4.58
CA LYS A 99 4.74 -16.87 4.22
C LYS A 99 4.50 -16.92 2.71
N GLU A 100 3.98 -18.04 2.25
CA GLU A 100 3.59 -18.20 0.86
C GLU A 100 2.63 -17.08 0.41
N THR A 101 2.93 -16.50 -0.74
CA THR A 101 2.12 -15.44 -1.37
C THR A 101 0.92 -16.08 -2.05
N SER A 102 -0.26 -15.53 -1.82
CA SER A 102 -1.51 -15.97 -2.45
C SER A 102 -2.01 -14.92 -3.45
N PHE A 103 -2.43 -15.36 -4.62
CA PHE A 103 -2.94 -14.52 -5.70
C PHE A 103 -4.42 -14.79 -5.90
N ALA A 104 -5.26 -13.75 -5.89
CA ALA A 104 -6.66 -13.86 -6.25
C ALA A 104 -6.82 -14.14 -7.75
N LYS A 105 -7.90 -14.80 -8.13
CA LYS A 105 -8.23 -15.05 -9.54
C LYS A 105 -8.86 -13.83 -10.20
N GLU A 106 -9.57 -13.02 -9.42
CA GLU A 106 -10.26 -11.82 -9.85
C GLU A 106 -9.27 -10.68 -10.08
N TYR A 107 -9.56 -9.80 -11.02
CA TYR A 107 -8.80 -8.57 -11.22
C TYR A 107 -9.32 -7.44 -10.33
N PHE A 108 -8.44 -6.55 -9.91
CA PHE A 108 -8.84 -5.35 -9.16
C PHE A 108 -9.92 -4.54 -9.86
N ARG A 109 -9.86 -4.41 -11.19
CA ARG A 109 -10.87 -3.67 -11.97
C ARG A 109 -12.26 -4.24 -11.81
N ASP A 110 -12.38 -5.58 -11.79
CA ASP A 110 -13.66 -6.28 -11.69
C ASP A 110 -14.23 -6.12 -10.27
N LEU A 111 -13.36 -6.21 -9.25
CA LEU A 111 -13.74 -5.95 -7.86
C LEU A 111 -14.15 -4.49 -7.63
N LEU A 112 -13.46 -3.54 -8.26
CA LEU A 112 -13.83 -2.13 -8.20
C LEU A 112 -15.18 -1.88 -8.87
N GLU A 113 -15.43 -2.47 -10.04
CA GLU A 113 -16.72 -2.35 -10.72
C GLU A 113 -17.87 -2.86 -9.85
N MET A 114 -17.71 -4.00 -9.20
CA MET A 114 -18.68 -4.53 -8.23
C MET A 114 -18.95 -3.60 -7.06
N LYS A 115 -17.98 -2.77 -6.67
CA LYS A 115 -18.02 -1.88 -5.50
C LYS A 115 -18.39 -0.43 -5.81
N LEU A 116 -18.41 -0.02 -7.09
CA LEU A 116 -18.69 1.38 -7.47
C LEU A 116 -20.09 1.89 -7.06
N ASN A 117 -21.03 0.99 -6.84
CA ASN A 117 -22.38 1.32 -6.35
C ASN A 117 -22.49 1.30 -4.81
N ASP A 118 -21.43 0.97 -4.10
CA ASP A 118 -21.37 0.95 -2.64
C ASP A 118 -20.94 2.33 -2.14
N PHE A 119 -21.89 3.07 -1.55
CA PHE A 119 -21.66 4.43 -1.06
C PHE A 119 -20.58 4.48 0.04
N GLN A 120 -20.59 3.51 0.96
CA GLN A 120 -19.59 3.45 2.03
C GLN A 120 -18.17 3.22 1.46
N PHE A 121 -18.05 2.44 0.40
CA PHE A 121 -16.78 2.26 -0.29
C PHE A 121 -16.26 3.56 -0.89
N ILE A 122 -17.12 4.35 -1.53
CA ILE A 122 -16.77 5.65 -2.12
C ILE A 122 -16.36 6.65 -1.03
N GLU A 123 -17.10 6.75 0.06
CA GLU A 123 -16.77 7.62 1.20
C GLU A 123 -15.42 7.25 1.81
N SER A 124 -15.13 5.95 1.92
CA SER A 124 -13.86 5.48 2.48
C SER A 124 -12.63 5.97 1.72
N ALA A 125 -12.76 6.26 0.42
CA ALA A 125 -11.68 6.78 -0.40
C ALA A 125 -11.27 8.22 -0.04
N GLN A 126 -12.12 8.97 0.66
CA GLN A 126 -11.90 10.37 1.02
C GLN A 126 -11.23 10.54 2.40
N VAL A 127 -11.07 9.48 3.15
CA VAL A 127 -10.46 9.53 4.48
C VAL A 127 -8.95 9.82 4.40
N ILE A 128 -8.51 10.81 5.15
CA ILE A 128 -7.09 11.15 5.27
C ILE A 128 -6.40 10.09 6.14
N ARG A 129 -5.34 9.49 5.62
CA ARG A 129 -4.58 8.42 6.29
C ARG A 129 -3.23 8.86 6.82
N PHE A 130 -2.71 9.97 6.30
CA PHE A 130 -1.44 10.54 6.73
C PHE A 130 -1.70 11.86 7.44
N HIS A 131 -1.30 11.94 8.70
CA HIS A 131 -1.39 13.14 9.50
C HIS A 131 0.01 13.72 9.70
N ARG A 132 0.15 15.01 9.37
CA ARG A 132 1.32 15.83 9.74
C ARG A 132 0.88 16.76 10.84
N GLY A 133 1.74 17.01 11.83
CA GLY A 133 1.49 18.03 12.83
C GLY A 133 1.24 19.38 12.18
N LYS A 134 0.41 20.19 12.80
CA LYS A 134 0.25 21.59 12.35
C LYS A 134 1.59 22.29 12.60
N GLN A 135 2.19 22.80 11.54
CA GLN A 135 3.27 23.78 11.64
C GLN A 135 2.77 25.06 12.27
#